data_7181a41cacc0ee2b930a400d0085b413
#
_entry.id   7181a41cacc0ee2b930a400d0085b413
#
_cell.length_a   1.000
_cell.length_b   1.000
_cell.length_c   1.000
_cell.angle_alpha   90.00
_cell.angle_beta   90.00
_cell.angle_gamma   90.00
#
_symmetry.space_group_name_H-M   'P 1'
#
loop_
_entity.id
_entity.type
_entity.pdbx_description
1 polymer ?
#
loop_
_entity_poly.entity_id
_entity_poly.type
_entity_poly.pdbx_seq_one_letter_code
_entity_poly.pdbx_strand_id
1 'polypeptide(L)'
;MKGIILSGGHGTRLRPLTHTGPKQLIPIANKPVIEYAIEDLRDAGITEIGIILGTNMPNKIKDALGDGSDLGVNITYIMQGEPKGLAHAAATAQDFVGKESFVMYLGDNILKSGIEEFVSEFDESDFSARILLQPVEDPRQFGVAELNDNDEVINLVEKPEHPKSNLALVGIYLFKNNIFDAISKIKPSWRGELEITDAIQQLIDEDLNVDSFVVEGWWKDTGKPEDVLDANQLILETLTTKIEGLIEENVKIKGKVQIGKNTIVKSGSVIKGPAIIGQNCEIKGYVGPYTS
;
A
#
# COMPACT_ATOMS: atom_id res chain seq x y z
N MET A 1 -1.16 1.23 19.24
CA MET A 1 -1.74 1.00 17.88
C MET A 1 -0.95 -0.07 17.15
N LYS A 2 -1.60 -0.91 16.34
CA LYS A 2 -0.99 -1.95 15.50
C LYS A 2 -1.20 -1.69 14.01
N GLY A 3 -0.42 -2.34 13.15
CA GLY A 3 -0.65 -2.33 11.70
C GLY A 3 -1.14 -3.67 11.21
N ILE A 4 -2.05 -3.70 10.22
CA ILE A 4 -2.35 -4.90 9.45
C ILE A 4 -2.16 -4.58 7.96
N ILE A 5 -1.44 -5.44 7.24
CA ILE A 5 -1.25 -5.32 5.80
C ILE A 5 -1.96 -6.47 5.10
N LEU A 6 -2.85 -6.14 4.17
CA LEU A 6 -3.61 -7.12 3.43
C LEU A 6 -2.85 -7.60 2.18
N SER A 7 -2.53 -8.89 2.15
CA SER A 7 -1.73 -9.52 1.09
C SER A 7 -2.38 -10.80 0.53
N GLY A 8 -3.71 -10.87 0.51
CA GLY A 8 -4.46 -12.06 0.14
C GLY A 8 -4.90 -12.19 -1.33
N GLY A 9 -4.71 -11.15 -2.14
CA GLY A 9 -5.23 -11.11 -3.52
C GLY A 9 -4.46 -12.00 -4.51
N HIS A 10 -5.17 -12.59 -5.49
CA HIS A 10 -4.58 -13.48 -6.51
C HIS A 10 -3.77 -12.76 -7.60
N GLY A 11 -3.91 -11.46 -7.77
CA GLY A 11 -3.16 -10.66 -8.75
C GLY A 11 -3.39 -11.06 -10.22
N THR A 12 -4.57 -11.58 -10.56
CA THR A 12 -4.86 -12.11 -11.91
C THR A 12 -4.73 -11.07 -13.02
N ARG A 13 -5.03 -9.81 -12.73
CA ARG A 13 -4.90 -8.68 -13.68
C ARG A 13 -3.45 -8.34 -14.04
N LEU A 14 -2.50 -8.75 -13.19
CA LEU A 14 -1.06 -8.52 -13.35
C LEU A 14 -0.33 -9.69 -14.02
N ARG A 15 -1.05 -10.71 -14.51
CA ARG A 15 -0.41 -11.79 -15.26
C ARG A 15 0.21 -11.25 -16.55
N PRO A 16 1.42 -11.73 -16.95
CA PRO A 16 2.14 -12.90 -16.42
C PRO A 16 3.02 -12.64 -15.19
N LEU A 17 3.20 -11.41 -14.71
CA LEU A 17 4.09 -11.06 -13.59
C LEU A 17 3.80 -11.87 -12.32
N THR A 18 2.52 -12.13 -12.06
CA THR A 18 2.06 -12.87 -10.87
C THR A 18 2.00 -14.38 -11.05
N HIS A 19 2.51 -14.95 -12.14
CA HIS A 19 2.64 -16.40 -12.27
C HIS A 19 3.71 -16.99 -11.34
N THR A 20 4.74 -16.21 -11.05
CA THR A 20 5.89 -16.66 -10.26
C THR A 20 5.93 -16.12 -8.84
N GLY A 21 5.03 -15.20 -8.47
CA GLY A 21 5.00 -14.59 -7.14
C GLY A 21 3.73 -13.80 -6.86
N PRO A 22 3.43 -13.50 -5.59
CA PRO A 22 2.33 -12.65 -5.21
C PRO A 22 2.58 -11.21 -5.69
N LYS A 23 1.50 -10.47 -6.00
CA LYS A 23 1.58 -9.12 -6.53
C LYS A 23 2.33 -8.15 -5.61
N GLN A 24 2.27 -8.39 -4.31
CA GLN A 24 2.91 -7.57 -3.29
C GLN A 24 4.43 -7.65 -3.29
N LEU A 25 5.01 -8.63 -3.98
CA LEU A 25 6.46 -8.75 -4.20
C LEU A 25 6.93 -8.23 -5.56
N ILE A 26 6.04 -7.68 -6.39
CA ILE A 26 6.44 -6.99 -7.62
C ILE A 26 7.30 -5.79 -7.24
N PRO A 27 8.51 -5.66 -7.83
CA PRO A 27 9.39 -4.54 -7.49
C PRO A 27 8.89 -3.23 -8.10
N ILE A 28 8.88 -2.18 -7.30
CA ILE A 28 8.75 -0.79 -7.69
C ILE A 28 10.03 -0.08 -7.29
N ALA A 29 10.76 0.49 -8.22
CA ALA A 29 12.05 1.11 -7.96
C ALA A 29 13.03 0.20 -7.17
N ASN A 30 13.14 -1.08 -7.60
CA ASN A 30 13.95 -2.15 -6.99
C ASN A 30 13.53 -2.60 -5.59
N LYS A 31 12.36 -2.22 -5.08
CA LYS A 31 11.85 -2.59 -3.78
C LYS A 31 10.47 -3.26 -3.91
N PRO A 32 10.18 -4.42 -3.27
CA PRO A 32 8.86 -5.01 -3.24
C PRO A 32 7.78 -4.01 -2.81
N VAL A 33 6.64 -3.99 -3.51
CA VAL A 33 5.61 -2.97 -3.21
C VAL A 33 5.11 -3.02 -1.77
N ILE A 34 5.05 -4.19 -1.15
CA ILE A 34 4.61 -4.33 0.26
C ILE A 34 5.55 -3.61 1.25
N GLU A 35 6.83 -3.45 0.91
CA GLU A 35 7.78 -2.77 1.79
C GLU A 35 7.47 -1.28 1.95
N TYR A 36 6.83 -0.64 0.97
CA TYR A 36 6.37 0.75 1.13
C TYR A 36 5.32 0.86 2.25
N ALA A 37 4.35 -0.06 2.29
CA ALA A 37 3.36 -0.09 3.37
C ALA A 37 4.00 -0.38 4.75
N ILE A 38 5.03 -1.24 4.80
CA ILE A 38 5.77 -1.53 6.04
C ILE A 38 6.56 -0.29 6.50
N GLU A 39 7.23 0.40 5.58
CA GLU A 39 7.96 1.63 5.88
C GLU A 39 7.04 2.75 6.38
N ASP A 40 5.91 2.97 5.70
CA ASP A 40 4.92 3.97 6.11
C ASP A 40 4.41 3.70 7.54
N LEU A 41 4.09 2.44 7.87
CA LEU A 41 3.68 2.05 9.22
C LEU A 41 4.80 2.28 10.24
N ARG A 42 6.02 1.82 9.94
CA ARG A 42 7.18 2.00 10.82
C ARG A 42 7.47 3.48 11.08
N ASP A 43 7.49 4.28 10.04
CA ASP A 43 7.81 5.70 10.12
C ASP A 43 6.73 6.48 10.89
N ALA A 44 5.48 6.01 10.87
CA ALA A 44 4.40 6.45 11.75
C ALA A 44 4.48 5.87 13.19
N GLY A 45 5.57 5.15 13.55
CA GLY A 45 5.78 4.59 14.88
C GLY A 45 5.07 3.26 15.14
N ILE A 46 4.49 2.62 14.11
CA ILE A 46 3.77 1.36 14.21
C ILE A 46 4.70 0.21 13.83
N THR A 47 5.23 -0.49 14.82
CA THR A 47 6.21 -1.57 14.62
C THR A 47 5.65 -2.98 14.78
N GLU A 48 4.48 -3.17 15.39
CA GLU A 48 3.79 -4.45 15.48
C GLU A 48 2.86 -4.61 14.27
N ILE A 49 3.23 -5.45 13.30
CA ILE A 49 2.54 -5.57 12.02
C ILE A 49 2.04 -6.99 11.79
N GLY A 50 0.73 -7.14 11.55
CA GLY A 50 0.09 -8.37 11.08
C GLY A 50 0.01 -8.39 9.55
N ILE A 51 0.60 -9.40 8.88
CA ILE A 51 0.43 -9.56 7.43
C ILE A 51 -0.61 -10.64 7.16
N ILE A 52 -1.72 -10.23 6.56
CA ILE A 52 -2.82 -11.11 6.20
C ILE A 52 -2.50 -11.79 4.88
N LEU A 53 -2.27 -13.10 4.93
CA LEU A 53 -1.89 -13.91 3.78
C LEU A 53 -3.08 -14.68 3.22
N GLY A 54 -3.26 -14.62 1.91
CA GLY A 54 -4.16 -15.53 1.18
C GLY A 54 -3.50 -16.87 0.88
N THR A 55 -4.17 -17.67 0.05
CA THR A 55 -3.70 -19.00 -0.36
C THR A 55 -2.65 -18.95 -1.49
N ASN A 56 -2.47 -17.81 -2.15
CA ASN A 56 -1.55 -17.67 -3.28
C ASN A 56 -0.11 -17.44 -2.82
N MET A 57 0.70 -18.48 -2.83
CA MET A 57 2.16 -18.47 -2.53
C MET A 57 2.55 -17.72 -1.23
N PRO A 58 1.88 -17.97 -0.08
CA PRO A 58 2.13 -17.24 1.16
C PRO A 58 3.58 -17.35 1.65
N ASN A 59 4.24 -18.47 1.38
CA ASN A 59 5.62 -18.68 1.80
C ASN A 59 6.60 -17.72 1.12
N LYS A 60 6.33 -17.27 -0.10
CA LYS A 60 7.20 -16.29 -0.77
C LYS A 60 7.22 -14.94 -0.06
N ILE A 61 6.10 -14.52 0.51
CA ILE A 61 6.05 -13.30 1.32
C ILE A 61 6.83 -13.51 2.62
N LYS A 62 6.63 -14.66 3.29
CA LYS A 62 7.38 -15.01 4.51
C LYS A 62 8.89 -15.08 4.26
N ASP A 63 9.30 -15.70 3.16
CA ASP A 63 10.71 -15.84 2.79
C ASP A 63 11.35 -14.47 2.45
N ALA A 64 10.57 -13.55 1.85
CA ALA A 64 11.06 -12.23 1.47
C ALA A 64 11.17 -11.27 2.65
N LEU A 65 10.24 -11.30 3.61
CA LEU A 65 10.15 -10.33 4.70
C LEU A 65 10.68 -10.85 6.05
N GLY A 66 10.86 -12.17 6.18
CA GLY A 66 11.34 -12.80 7.42
C GLY A 66 10.43 -12.49 8.61
N ASP A 67 11.02 -12.16 9.73
CA ASP A 67 10.33 -11.71 10.95
C ASP A 67 10.15 -10.16 11.01
N GLY A 68 10.63 -9.44 9.99
CA GLY A 68 10.55 -7.99 9.90
C GLY A 68 11.72 -7.24 10.54
N SER A 69 12.65 -7.93 11.22
CA SER A 69 13.77 -7.29 11.94
C SER A 69 14.66 -6.45 11.02
N ASP A 70 14.91 -6.91 9.79
CA ASP A 70 15.67 -6.17 8.77
C ASP A 70 14.98 -4.89 8.31
N LEU A 71 13.66 -4.80 8.48
CA LEU A 71 12.84 -3.63 8.16
C LEU A 71 12.55 -2.75 9.39
N GLY A 72 13.02 -3.16 10.58
CA GLY A 72 12.82 -2.43 11.83
C GLY A 72 11.42 -2.59 12.44
N VAL A 73 10.73 -3.69 12.16
CA VAL A 73 9.39 -4.03 12.64
C VAL A 73 9.32 -5.49 13.13
N ASN A 74 8.23 -5.86 13.79
CA ASN A 74 7.92 -7.24 14.18
C ASN A 74 6.72 -7.72 13.36
N ILE A 75 6.91 -8.75 12.54
CA ILE A 75 5.87 -9.27 11.65
C ILE A 75 5.23 -10.54 12.23
N THR A 76 3.90 -10.51 12.33
CA THR A 76 3.06 -11.69 12.60
C THR A 76 2.28 -12.05 11.33
N TYR A 77 2.41 -13.31 10.87
CA TYR A 77 1.70 -13.78 9.68
C TYR A 77 0.37 -14.42 10.06
N ILE A 78 -0.72 -13.93 9.45
CA ILE A 78 -2.09 -14.35 9.72
C ILE A 78 -2.69 -14.93 8.43
N MET A 79 -3.23 -16.14 8.47
CA MET A 79 -3.83 -16.76 7.30
C MET A 79 -5.30 -16.39 7.17
N GLN A 80 -5.67 -15.74 6.07
CA GLN A 80 -7.07 -15.43 5.77
C GLN A 80 -7.87 -16.68 5.36
N GLY A 81 -7.21 -17.68 4.75
CA GLY A 81 -7.90 -18.76 4.07
C GLY A 81 -8.51 -18.32 2.74
N GLU A 82 -9.74 -18.71 2.47
CA GLU A 82 -10.47 -18.30 1.26
C GLU A 82 -10.77 -16.79 1.30
N PRO A 83 -10.48 -16.05 0.21
CA PRO A 83 -10.73 -14.61 0.15
C PRO A 83 -12.24 -14.34 0.06
N LYS A 84 -12.79 -13.66 1.07
CA LYS A 84 -14.21 -13.29 1.16
C LYS A 84 -14.41 -11.77 1.30
N GLY A 85 -13.47 -10.98 0.81
CA GLY A 85 -13.51 -9.53 0.87
C GLY A 85 -12.56 -8.92 1.91
N LEU A 86 -12.44 -7.58 1.87
CA LEU A 86 -11.51 -6.82 2.71
C LEU A 86 -11.93 -6.84 4.18
N ALA A 87 -13.23 -6.71 4.48
CA ALA A 87 -13.73 -6.80 5.84
C ALA A 87 -13.48 -8.18 6.46
N HIS A 88 -13.63 -9.26 5.68
CA HIS A 88 -13.26 -10.60 6.13
C HIS A 88 -11.76 -10.70 6.46
N ALA A 89 -10.90 -10.13 5.62
CA ALA A 89 -9.46 -10.11 5.88
C ALA A 89 -9.16 -9.38 7.21
N ALA A 90 -9.75 -8.20 7.43
CA ALA A 90 -9.63 -7.47 8.68
C ALA A 90 -10.10 -8.31 9.88
N ALA A 91 -11.25 -8.98 9.76
CA ALA A 91 -11.78 -9.83 10.84
C ALA A 91 -10.82 -10.95 11.25
N THR A 92 -10.03 -11.53 10.34
CA THR A 92 -9.05 -12.56 10.69
C THR A 92 -7.90 -12.05 11.57
N ALA A 93 -7.71 -10.73 11.63
CA ALA A 93 -6.70 -10.10 12.47
C ALA A 93 -7.22 -9.71 13.86
N GLN A 94 -8.49 -9.97 14.21
CA GLN A 94 -9.10 -9.52 15.47
C GLN A 94 -8.31 -9.95 16.69
N ASP A 95 -7.86 -11.20 16.75
CA ASP A 95 -7.08 -11.71 17.89
C ASP A 95 -5.70 -11.04 17.97
N PHE A 96 -5.07 -10.76 16.82
CA PHE A 96 -3.80 -10.03 16.76
C PHE A 96 -3.95 -8.58 17.22
N VAL A 97 -4.98 -7.89 16.74
CA VAL A 97 -5.27 -6.49 17.11
C VAL A 97 -5.62 -6.39 18.58
N GLY A 98 -6.43 -7.32 19.10
CA GLY A 98 -6.92 -7.30 20.46
C GLY A 98 -7.85 -6.11 20.69
N LYS A 99 -7.51 -5.24 21.64
CA LYS A 99 -8.31 -4.04 22.00
C LYS A 99 -7.73 -2.73 21.47
N GLU A 100 -6.64 -2.80 20.76
CA GLU A 100 -5.94 -1.62 20.26
C GLU A 100 -6.64 -1.05 19.01
N SER A 101 -6.40 0.23 18.74
CA SER A 101 -6.64 0.80 17.42
C SER A 101 -5.62 0.25 16.44
N PHE A 102 -5.95 0.25 15.16
CA PHE A 102 -5.04 -0.26 14.14
C PHE A 102 -5.16 0.47 12.80
N VAL A 103 -4.07 0.45 12.04
CA VAL A 103 -4.06 0.82 10.64
C VAL A 103 -4.25 -0.43 9.79
N MET A 104 -5.22 -0.42 8.88
CA MET A 104 -5.37 -1.41 7.82
C MET A 104 -4.84 -0.83 6.51
N TYR A 105 -3.83 -1.47 5.92
CA TYR A 105 -3.16 -1.04 4.70
C TYR A 105 -3.27 -2.13 3.62
N LEU A 106 -3.71 -1.78 2.42
CA LEU A 106 -3.68 -2.70 1.29
C LEU A 106 -2.25 -2.80 0.75
N GLY A 107 -1.64 -3.98 0.81
CA GLY A 107 -0.21 -4.19 0.56
C GLY A 107 0.27 -4.00 -0.89
N ASP A 108 -0.58 -3.49 -1.76
CA ASP A 108 -0.30 -3.10 -3.15
C ASP A 108 -0.55 -1.61 -3.40
N ASN A 109 -0.73 -0.83 -2.35
CA ASN A 109 -0.91 0.62 -2.44
C ASN A 109 0.37 1.35 -2.07
N ILE A 110 0.61 2.47 -2.72
CA ILE A 110 1.73 3.38 -2.44
C ILE A 110 1.18 4.80 -2.31
N LEU A 111 1.59 5.47 -1.24
CA LEU A 111 1.25 6.85 -0.95
C LEU A 111 2.52 7.72 -0.98
N LYS A 112 2.44 8.90 -1.58
CA LYS A 112 3.61 9.79 -1.68
C LYS A 112 4.08 10.33 -0.34
N SER A 113 3.13 10.72 0.52
CA SER A 113 3.39 11.47 1.76
C SER A 113 3.59 10.59 3.00
N GLY A 114 3.43 9.25 2.87
CA GLY A 114 3.34 8.39 4.05
C GLY A 114 2.03 8.61 4.82
N ILE A 115 1.96 8.08 6.04
CA ILE A 115 0.72 8.08 6.85
C ILE A 115 0.88 8.74 8.22
N GLU A 116 2.02 9.32 8.55
CA GLU A 116 2.32 9.88 9.88
C GLU A 116 1.26 10.90 10.33
N GLU A 117 0.87 11.81 9.43
CA GLU A 117 -0.13 12.85 9.70
C GLU A 117 -1.50 12.25 10.02
N PHE A 118 -1.89 11.18 9.30
CA PHE A 118 -3.20 10.55 9.47
C PHE A 118 -3.29 9.70 10.74
N VAL A 119 -2.16 9.16 11.18
CA VAL A 119 -2.07 8.33 12.41
C VAL A 119 -2.06 9.21 13.64
N SER A 120 -1.46 10.41 13.54
CA SER A 120 -1.36 11.32 14.66
C SER A 120 -2.76 11.66 15.22
N GLU A 121 -2.88 11.71 16.53
CA GLU A 121 -4.09 12.08 17.27
C GLU A 121 -5.30 11.11 17.11
N PHE A 122 -5.22 10.08 16.24
CA PHE A 122 -6.36 9.18 16.05
C PHE A 122 -6.71 8.38 17.33
N ASP A 123 -5.72 7.90 18.06
CA ASP A 123 -5.96 7.13 19.28
C ASP A 123 -6.69 7.94 20.37
N GLU A 124 -6.42 9.24 20.45
CA GLU A 124 -7.01 10.18 21.41
C GLU A 124 -8.34 10.77 20.92
N SER A 125 -8.69 10.58 19.65
CA SER A 125 -9.93 11.10 19.07
C SER A 125 -11.16 10.28 19.42
N ASP A 126 -12.36 10.86 19.23
CA ASP A 126 -13.65 10.17 19.36
C ASP A 126 -14.09 9.43 18.09
N PHE A 127 -13.26 9.43 17.05
CA PHE A 127 -13.57 8.76 15.79
C PHE A 127 -13.42 7.23 15.92
N SER A 128 -14.39 6.49 15.39
CA SER A 128 -14.38 5.03 15.28
C SER A 128 -13.57 4.54 14.09
N ALA A 129 -13.51 5.36 13.04
CA ALA A 129 -12.70 5.14 11.86
C ALA A 129 -12.20 6.47 11.29
N ARG A 130 -11.07 6.42 10.59
CA ARG A 130 -10.58 7.48 9.69
C ARG A 130 -10.28 6.87 8.34
N ILE A 131 -10.83 7.45 7.28
CA ILE A 131 -10.64 7.00 5.90
C ILE A 131 -9.86 8.03 5.10
N LEU A 132 -8.97 7.54 4.23
CA LEU A 132 -8.20 8.40 3.34
C LEU A 132 -8.88 8.41 1.97
N LEU A 133 -9.06 9.61 1.43
CA LEU A 133 -9.75 9.87 0.18
C LEU A 133 -8.84 10.54 -0.84
N GLN A 134 -9.01 10.19 -2.11
CA GLN A 134 -8.33 10.82 -3.23
C GLN A 134 -9.34 11.13 -4.35
N PRO A 135 -9.40 12.38 -4.85
CA PRO A 135 -10.15 12.67 -6.07
C PRO A 135 -9.56 11.93 -7.27
N VAL A 136 -10.39 11.18 -8.00
CA VAL A 136 -9.99 10.42 -9.19
C VAL A 136 -10.89 10.74 -10.39
N GLU A 137 -10.40 10.54 -11.61
CA GLU A 137 -11.20 10.77 -12.84
C GLU A 137 -12.33 9.75 -13.00
N ASP A 138 -12.07 8.47 -12.72
CA ASP A 138 -13.05 7.39 -12.78
C ASP A 138 -13.12 6.63 -11.45
N PRO A 139 -14.07 6.98 -10.56
CA PRO A 139 -14.19 6.36 -9.26
C PRO A 139 -14.89 4.97 -9.28
N ARG A 140 -15.44 4.52 -10.40
CA ARG A 140 -16.25 3.29 -10.51
C ARG A 140 -15.52 2.00 -10.14
N GLN A 141 -14.19 2.04 -9.98
CA GLN A 141 -13.39 0.87 -9.63
C GLN A 141 -13.02 0.81 -8.13
N PHE A 142 -13.43 1.81 -7.36
CA PHE A 142 -13.07 1.99 -5.96
C PHE A 142 -14.31 2.08 -5.08
N GLY A 143 -14.12 1.95 -3.78
CA GLY A 143 -15.09 2.46 -2.83
C GLY A 143 -15.16 3.99 -2.97
N VAL A 144 -16.35 4.56 -2.95
CA VAL A 144 -16.59 6.00 -3.14
C VAL A 144 -17.27 6.56 -1.91
N ALA A 145 -16.74 7.67 -1.40
CA ALA A 145 -17.31 8.41 -0.28
C ALA A 145 -18.12 9.61 -0.77
N GLU A 146 -19.26 9.87 -0.12
CA GLU A 146 -20.04 11.10 -0.23
C GLU A 146 -19.87 11.90 1.06
N LEU A 147 -19.51 13.17 0.95
CA LEU A 147 -19.39 14.09 2.07
C LEU A 147 -20.55 15.09 2.05
N ASN A 148 -20.94 15.57 3.22
CA ASN A 148 -21.87 16.72 3.33
C ASN A 148 -21.14 18.05 3.24
N ASP A 149 -21.88 19.17 3.40
CA ASP A 149 -21.32 20.53 3.35
C ASP A 149 -20.34 20.86 4.49
N ASN A 150 -20.25 20.01 5.50
CA ASN A 150 -19.33 20.11 6.63
C ASN A 150 -18.12 19.17 6.52
N ASP A 151 -17.89 18.57 5.35
CA ASP A 151 -16.88 17.55 5.07
C ASP A 151 -17.03 16.26 5.89
N GLU A 152 -18.23 15.98 6.44
CA GLU A 152 -18.53 14.72 7.14
C GLU A 152 -18.94 13.62 6.18
N VAL A 153 -18.46 12.40 6.42
CA VAL A 153 -18.81 11.22 5.60
C VAL A 153 -20.25 10.81 5.88
N ILE A 154 -21.09 10.86 4.85
CA ILE A 154 -22.52 10.51 4.95
C ILE A 154 -22.88 9.21 4.25
N ASN A 155 -22.10 8.80 3.26
CA ASN A 155 -22.39 7.58 2.52
C ASN A 155 -21.11 6.98 1.88
N LEU A 156 -21.04 5.67 1.86
CA LEU A 156 -19.96 4.89 1.26
C LEU A 156 -20.56 3.80 0.36
N VAL A 157 -20.09 3.71 -0.88
CA VAL A 157 -20.57 2.70 -1.83
C VAL A 157 -19.40 2.02 -2.51
N GLU A 158 -19.36 0.69 -2.47
CA GLU A 158 -18.35 -0.09 -3.18
C GLU A 158 -18.65 -0.15 -4.67
N LYS A 159 -17.72 0.34 -5.48
CA LYS A 159 -17.73 0.29 -6.95
C LYS A 159 -19.09 0.66 -7.58
N PRO A 160 -19.61 1.86 -7.32
CA PRO A 160 -20.90 2.28 -7.83
C PRO A 160 -20.89 2.40 -9.35
N GLU A 161 -21.97 1.94 -10.03
CA GLU A 161 -22.15 2.16 -11.47
C GLU A 161 -22.34 3.65 -11.79
N HIS A 162 -23.02 4.37 -10.89
CA HIS A 162 -23.32 5.80 -10.99
C HIS A 162 -22.81 6.54 -9.74
N PRO A 163 -21.50 6.84 -9.68
CA PRO A 163 -20.91 7.51 -8.51
C PRO A 163 -21.47 8.94 -8.38
N LYS A 164 -21.81 9.34 -7.15
CA LYS A 164 -22.25 10.71 -6.84
C LYS A 164 -21.10 11.63 -6.43
N SER A 165 -19.91 11.06 -6.22
CA SER A 165 -18.70 11.75 -5.86
C SER A 165 -17.52 11.17 -6.65
N ASN A 166 -16.42 11.90 -6.74
CA ASN A 166 -15.16 11.40 -7.29
C ASN A 166 -14.12 11.06 -6.20
N LEU A 167 -14.53 11.04 -4.94
CA LEU A 167 -13.67 10.76 -3.80
C LEU A 167 -13.54 9.24 -3.60
N ALA A 168 -12.45 8.68 -4.10
CA ALA A 168 -12.13 7.26 -3.97
C ALA A 168 -11.41 6.98 -2.64
N LEU A 169 -11.72 5.83 -2.02
CA LEU A 169 -11.01 5.33 -0.86
C LEU A 169 -9.61 4.84 -1.25
N VAL A 170 -8.60 5.29 -0.53
CA VAL A 170 -7.17 5.07 -0.83
C VAL A 170 -6.67 3.69 -0.40
N GLY A 171 -7.47 2.83 0.20
CA GLY A 171 -7.00 1.51 0.66
C GLY A 171 -6.11 1.57 1.92
N ILE A 172 -6.18 2.67 2.66
CA ILE A 172 -5.55 2.86 3.96
C ILE A 172 -6.62 3.38 4.92
N TYR A 173 -6.79 2.69 6.03
CA TYR A 173 -7.87 2.93 6.97
C TYR A 173 -7.33 2.86 8.40
N LEU A 174 -7.81 3.74 9.27
CA LEU A 174 -7.56 3.70 10.69
C LEU A 174 -8.85 3.29 11.39
N PHE A 175 -8.78 2.33 12.28
CA PHE A 175 -9.94 1.79 12.97
C PHE A 175 -9.73 1.67 14.48
N LYS A 176 -10.78 1.97 15.23
CA LYS A 176 -10.91 1.45 16.58
C LYS A 176 -11.48 0.03 16.55
N ASN A 177 -11.38 -0.66 17.68
CA ASN A 177 -11.76 -2.08 17.80
C ASN A 177 -13.23 -2.36 17.46
N ASN A 178 -14.12 -1.36 17.62
CA ASN A 178 -15.56 -1.49 17.31
C ASN A 178 -15.88 -1.77 15.83
N ILE A 179 -14.92 -1.61 14.93
CA ILE A 179 -15.07 -2.04 13.52
C ILE A 179 -15.39 -3.53 13.40
N PHE A 180 -14.87 -4.38 14.31
CA PHE A 180 -15.16 -5.81 14.28
C PHE A 180 -16.62 -6.13 14.59
N ASP A 181 -17.27 -5.33 15.43
CA ASP A 181 -18.70 -5.44 15.69
C ASP A 181 -19.50 -5.06 14.43
N ALA A 182 -19.12 -4.00 13.73
CA ALA A 182 -19.71 -3.61 12.47
C ALA A 182 -19.53 -4.71 11.39
N ILE A 183 -18.31 -5.26 11.25
CA ILE A 183 -18.02 -6.36 10.32
C ILE A 183 -18.92 -7.59 10.60
N SER A 184 -19.21 -7.87 11.84
CA SER A 184 -20.07 -9.01 12.21
C SER A 184 -21.53 -8.87 11.76
N LYS A 185 -21.98 -7.66 11.48
CA LYS A 185 -23.38 -7.30 11.09
C LYS A 185 -23.60 -7.21 9.58
N ILE A 186 -22.56 -6.97 8.80
CA ILE A 186 -22.67 -6.85 7.35
C ILE A 186 -22.91 -8.20 6.67
N LYS A 187 -23.44 -8.15 5.47
CA LYS A 187 -23.68 -9.33 4.61
C LYS A 187 -22.81 -9.24 3.36
N PRO A 188 -22.53 -10.38 2.71
CA PRO A 188 -21.85 -10.34 1.42
C PRO A 188 -22.59 -9.46 0.41
N SER A 189 -21.82 -8.62 -0.27
CA SER A 189 -22.32 -7.75 -1.35
C SER A 189 -22.79 -8.59 -2.56
N TRP A 190 -23.27 -7.90 -3.60
CA TRP A 190 -23.59 -8.53 -4.90
C TRP A 190 -22.38 -9.24 -5.53
N ARG A 191 -21.15 -8.92 -5.11
CA ARG A 191 -19.90 -9.57 -5.51
C ARG A 191 -19.63 -10.87 -4.73
N GLY A 192 -20.41 -11.15 -3.68
CA GLY A 192 -20.17 -12.24 -2.74
C GLY A 192 -19.04 -11.97 -1.74
N GLU A 193 -18.63 -10.70 -1.59
CA GLU A 193 -17.56 -10.25 -0.70
C GLU A 193 -18.12 -9.46 0.49
N LEU A 194 -17.47 -9.56 1.65
CA LEU A 194 -17.70 -8.67 2.79
C LEU A 194 -16.85 -7.41 2.56
N GLU A 195 -17.51 -6.35 2.16
CA GLU A 195 -16.85 -5.10 1.77
C GLU A 195 -16.49 -4.28 3.00
N ILE A 196 -15.32 -3.64 2.95
CA ILE A 196 -14.91 -2.74 4.03
C ILE A 196 -15.75 -1.46 4.03
N THR A 197 -16.19 -1.01 2.87
CA THR A 197 -17.11 0.11 2.69
C THR A 197 -18.43 -0.12 3.41
N ASP A 198 -18.99 -1.34 3.35
CA ASP A 198 -20.21 -1.69 4.06
C ASP A 198 -20.01 -1.71 5.58
N ALA A 199 -18.84 -2.15 6.05
CA ALA A 199 -18.51 -2.13 7.47
C ALA A 199 -18.35 -0.70 8.01
N ILE A 200 -17.75 0.20 7.23
CA ILE A 200 -17.64 1.61 7.59
C ILE A 200 -19.02 2.28 7.53
N GLN A 201 -19.83 1.97 6.52
CA GLN A 201 -21.22 2.46 6.45
C GLN A 201 -22.04 2.01 7.67
N GLN A 202 -21.84 0.77 8.13
CA GLN A 202 -22.49 0.28 9.36
C GLN A 202 -22.11 1.09 10.60
N LEU A 203 -20.85 1.60 10.69
CA LEU A 203 -20.48 2.52 11.78
C LEU A 203 -21.28 3.83 11.68
N ILE A 204 -21.41 4.40 10.47
CA ILE A 204 -22.17 5.65 10.25
C ILE A 204 -23.66 5.43 10.59
N ASP A 205 -24.24 4.32 10.16
CA ASP A 205 -25.64 3.97 10.42
C ASP A 205 -25.94 3.74 11.92
N GLU A 206 -24.90 3.50 12.73
CA GLU A 206 -24.97 3.38 14.19
C GLU A 206 -24.61 4.70 14.92
N ASP A 207 -24.61 5.83 14.21
CA ASP A 207 -24.23 7.15 14.74
C ASP A 207 -22.81 7.21 15.34
N LEU A 208 -21.91 6.35 14.85
CA LEU A 208 -20.50 6.40 15.23
C LEU A 208 -19.72 7.31 14.29
N ASN A 209 -18.84 8.12 14.86
CA ASN A 209 -18.10 9.12 14.10
C ASN A 209 -17.06 8.48 13.17
N VAL A 210 -17.15 8.80 11.88
CA VAL A 210 -16.16 8.45 10.86
C VAL A 210 -15.55 9.72 10.31
N ASP A 211 -14.23 9.85 10.45
CA ASP A 211 -13.44 10.96 9.94
C ASP A 211 -12.92 10.66 8.54
N SER A 212 -12.70 11.70 7.75
CA SER A 212 -12.10 11.56 6.42
C SER A 212 -10.98 12.56 6.19
N PHE A 213 -9.98 12.14 5.42
CA PHE A 213 -8.84 12.97 5.07
C PHE A 213 -8.58 12.89 3.56
N VAL A 214 -8.56 14.03 2.88
CA VAL A 214 -8.20 14.08 1.47
C VAL A 214 -6.69 14.14 1.35
N VAL A 215 -6.12 13.11 0.73
CA VAL A 215 -4.67 12.94 0.58
C VAL A 215 -4.08 14.00 -0.32
N GLU A 216 -2.99 14.61 0.11
CA GLU A 216 -2.19 15.51 -0.71
C GLU A 216 -1.14 14.73 -1.54
N GLY A 217 -1.06 15.06 -2.83
CA GLY A 217 -0.10 14.45 -3.74
C GLY A 217 -0.70 13.29 -4.54
N TRP A 218 0.07 12.21 -4.73
CA TRP A 218 -0.40 11.07 -5.50
C TRP A 218 -0.52 9.81 -4.64
N TRP A 219 -1.47 9.00 -5.01
CA TRP A 219 -1.69 7.64 -4.55
C TRP A 219 -1.74 6.69 -5.75
N LYS A 220 -1.25 5.47 -5.61
CA LYS A 220 -1.32 4.42 -6.63
C LYS A 220 -1.72 3.08 -6.01
N ASP A 221 -2.80 2.50 -6.55
CA ASP A 221 -3.10 1.08 -6.46
C ASP A 221 -2.37 0.37 -7.60
N THR A 222 -1.43 -0.51 -7.29
CA THR A 222 -0.62 -1.23 -8.29
C THR A 222 -1.34 -2.49 -8.80
N GLY A 223 -2.64 -2.39 -9.07
CA GLY A 223 -3.50 -3.50 -9.46
C GLY A 223 -3.43 -3.91 -10.93
N LYS A 224 -2.82 -3.10 -11.81
CA LYS A 224 -2.67 -3.33 -13.25
C LYS A 224 -1.22 -3.07 -13.70
N PRO A 225 -0.76 -3.64 -14.84
CA PRO A 225 0.59 -3.39 -15.35
C PRO A 225 0.93 -1.92 -15.57
N GLU A 226 -0.03 -1.14 -16.05
CA GLU A 226 0.12 0.30 -16.27
C GLU A 226 0.38 1.03 -14.95
N ASP A 227 -0.38 0.68 -13.90
CA ASP A 227 -0.23 1.28 -12.56
C ASP A 227 1.15 0.97 -11.95
N VAL A 228 1.69 -0.24 -12.22
CA VAL A 228 3.05 -0.62 -11.80
C VAL A 228 4.11 0.26 -12.47
N LEU A 229 3.97 0.52 -13.77
CA LEU A 229 4.89 1.39 -14.50
C LEU A 229 4.80 2.85 -14.03
N ASP A 230 3.58 3.35 -13.84
CA ASP A 230 3.33 4.69 -13.34
C ASP A 230 3.92 4.87 -11.92
N ALA A 231 3.65 3.92 -11.02
CA ALA A 231 4.21 3.95 -9.66
C ALA A 231 5.74 3.94 -9.69
N ASN A 232 6.34 3.09 -10.54
CA ASN A 232 7.79 3.05 -10.72
C ASN A 232 8.34 4.42 -11.18
N GLN A 233 7.69 5.06 -12.15
CA GLN A 233 8.08 6.38 -12.63
C GLN A 233 7.98 7.44 -11.52
N LEU A 234 6.85 7.48 -10.80
CA LEU A 234 6.60 8.44 -9.73
C LEU A 234 7.64 8.32 -8.60
N ILE A 235 7.97 7.10 -8.19
CA ILE A 235 9.01 6.86 -7.18
C ILE A 235 10.38 7.29 -7.69
N LEU A 236 10.74 6.94 -8.94
CA LEU A 236 12.02 7.33 -9.53
C LEU A 236 12.19 8.86 -9.60
N GLU A 237 11.13 9.62 -9.81
CA GLU A 237 11.18 11.09 -9.81
C GLU A 237 11.50 11.69 -8.43
N THR A 238 11.21 10.97 -7.35
CA THR A 238 11.52 11.43 -5.98
C THR A 238 12.97 11.16 -5.56
N LEU A 239 13.73 10.37 -6.33
CA LEU A 239 15.10 9.95 -5.96
C LEU A 239 16.00 11.11 -5.58
N THR A 240 16.89 10.84 -4.66
CA THR A 240 18.11 11.60 -4.42
C THR A 240 19.31 10.83 -4.97
N THR A 241 20.32 11.53 -5.51
CA THR A 241 21.52 10.89 -6.04
C THR A 241 22.33 10.26 -4.88
N LYS A 242 22.64 8.95 -5.02
CA LYS A 242 23.48 8.21 -4.08
C LYS A 242 24.35 7.21 -4.85
N ILE A 243 25.69 7.35 -4.74
CA ILE A 243 26.62 6.48 -5.45
C ILE A 243 27.49 5.76 -4.39
N GLU A 244 27.28 4.46 -4.25
CA GLU A 244 28.04 3.58 -3.35
C GLU A 244 28.92 2.58 -4.11
N GLY A 245 28.79 2.54 -5.45
CA GLY A 245 29.58 1.72 -6.36
C GLY A 245 30.85 2.41 -6.85
N LEU A 246 31.66 1.67 -7.59
CA LEU A 246 32.86 2.16 -8.28
C LEU A 246 32.51 2.71 -9.66
N ILE A 247 32.90 3.95 -9.92
CA ILE A 247 32.75 4.60 -11.23
C ILE A 247 34.11 4.70 -11.90
N GLU A 248 34.30 4.01 -13.00
CA GLU A 248 35.56 4.10 -13.79
C GLU A 248 35.67 5.44 -14.53
N GLU A 249 36.86 5.74 -15.05
CA GLU A 249 37.10 6.97 -15.82
C GLU A 249 36.23 7.04 -17.07
N ASN A 250 35.93 8.28 -17.55
CA ASN A 250 35.11 8.55 -18.73
C ASN A 250 33.66 8.07 -18.69
N VAL A 251 33.13 7.78 -17.50
CA VAL A 251 31.67 7.55 -17.29
C VAL A 251 30.94 8.88 -17.27
N LYS A 252 29.76 8.95 -17.91
CA LYS A 252 28.89 10.14 -17.90
C LYS A 252 27.60 9.83 -17.14
N ILE A 253 27.37 10.55 -16.05
CA ILE A 253 26.13 10.45 -15.28
C ILE A 253 25.38 11.78 -15.38
N LYS A 254 24.07 11.74 -15.70
CA LYS A 254 23.19 12.90 -15.78
C LYS A 254 21.88 12.62 -15.06
N GLY A 255 21.38 13.59 -14.28
CA GLY A 255 20.14 13.48 -13.52
C GLY A 255 20.34 12.71 -12.20
N LYS A 256 19.23 12.34 -11.57
CA LYS A 256 19.21 11.65 -10.27
C LYS A 256 19.50 10.15 -10.49
N VAL A 257 20.57 9.64 -9.90
CA VAL A 257 20.98 8.23 -10.06
C VAL A 257 21.36 7.63 -8.71
N GLN A 258 20.88 6.44 -8.42
CA GLN A 258 21.36 5.62 -7.32
C GLN A 258 22.15 4.43 -7.86
N ILE A 259 23.32 4.16 -7.28
CA ILE A 259 24.19 3.03 -7.63
C ILE A 259 24.58 2.32 -6.33
N GLY A 260 24.16 1.07 -6.23
CA GLY A 260 24.34 0.24 -5.04
C GLY A 260 25.79 -0.21 -4.81
N LYS A 261 26.03 -0.73 -3.61
CA LYS A 261 27.35 -1.23 -3.18
C LYS A 261 27.88 -2.32 -4.09
N ASN A 262 29.21 -2.36 -4.25
CA ASN A 262 29.92 -3.34 -5.08
C ASN A 262 29.53 -3.33 -6.57
N THR A 263 28.74 -2.35 -7.04
CA THR A 263 28.46 -2.17 -8.46
C THR A 263 29.59 -1.43 -9.11
N ILE A 264 30.00 -1.88 -10.31
CA ILE A 264 31.09 -1.29 -11.10
C ILE A 264 30.48 -0.73 -12.39
N VAL A 265 30.64 0.58 -12.60
CA VAL A 265 30.29 1.23 -13.86
C VAL A 265 31.53 1.41 -14.70
N LYS A 266 31.60 0.67 -15.82
CA LYS A 266 32.79 0.60 -16.69
C LYS A 266 32.97 1.85 -17.50
N SER A 267 34.24 2.12 -17.83
CA SER A 267 34.68 3.24 -18.67
C SER A 267 33.86 3.35 -19.97
N GLY A 268 33.51 4.59 -20.33
CA GLY A 268 32.72 4.89 -21.52
C GLY A 268 31.19 4.70 -21.33
N SER A 269 30.72 4.25 -20.18
CA SER A 269 29.29 4.12 -19.91
C SER A 269 28.59 5.47 -19.78
N VAL A 270 27.30 5.50 -20.10
CA VAL A 270 26.43 6.68 -19.97
C VAL A 270 25.20 6.30 -19.18
N ILE A 271 24.96 6.95 -18.05
CA ILE A 271 23.77 6.76 -17.22
C ILE A 271 22.96 8.05 -17.24
N LYS A 272 21.68 7.93 -17.61
CA LYS A 272 20.71 9.02 -17.51
C LYS A 272 19.66 8.68 -16.46
N GLY A 273 19.58 9.49 -15.44
CA GLY A 273 18.53 9.43 -14.42
C GLY A 273 17.21 10.09 -14.87
N PRO A 274 16.12 9.85 -14.12
CA PRO A 274 16.15 9.08 -12.88
C PRO A 274 16.40 7.59 -13.14
N ALA A 275 17.32 6.98 -12.35
CA ALA A 275 17.64 5.55 -12.47
C ALA A 275 18.17 4.98 -11.15
N ILE A 276 17.83 3.72 -10.87
CA ILE A 276 18.38 2.94 -9.76
C ILE A 276 19.11 1.72 -10.33
N ILE A 277 20.36 1.58 -9.98
CA ILE A 277 21.16 0.39 -10.24
C ILE A 277 21.43 -0.29 -8.90
N GLY A 278 21.05 -1.56 -8.80
CA GLY A 278 21.18 -2.34 -7.56
C GLY A 278 22.64 -2.59 -7.14
N GLN A 279 22.80 -3.48 -6.17
CA GLN A 279 24.11 -3.91 -5.69
C GLN A 279 24.72 -5.02 -6.56
N ASN A 280 26.05 -5.17 -6.51
CA ASN A 280 26.79 -6.26 -7.16
C ASN A 280 26.57 -6.36 -8.67
N CYS A 281 26.31 -5.23 -9.35
CA CYS A 281 26.12 -5.16 -10.79
C CYS A 281 27.42 -4.76 -11.52
N GLU A 282 27.52 -5.12 -12.79
CA GLU A 282 28.49 -4.55 -13.71
C GLU A 282 27.76 -3.87 -14.87
N ILE A 283 28.01 -2.56 -15.07
CA ILE A 283 27.33 -1.75 -16.09
C ILE A 283 28.34 -1.39 -17.16
N LYS A 284 27.99 -1.73 -18.41
CA LYS A 284 28.75 -1.36 -19.61
C LYS A 284 27.80 -0.91 -20.70
N GLY A 285 27.89 0.36 -21.09
CA GLY A 285 27.07 0.94 -22.14
C GLY A 285 26.11 2.02 -21.64
N TYR A 286 24.83 1.97 -22.05
CA TYR A 286 23.82 2.99 -21.75
C TYR A 286 22.72 2.47 -20.83
N VAL A 287 22.38 3.26 -19.80
CA VAL A 287 21.27 2.99 -18.87
C VAL A 287 20.41 4.24 -18.71
N GLY A 288 19.10 4.07 -18.62
CA GLY A 288 18.11 5.10 -18.27
C GLY A 288 17.48 5.82 -19.45
N PRO A 289 16.63 6.86 -19.22
CA PRO A 289 16.06 7.20 -17.91
C PRO A 289 14.90 6.27 -17.51
N TYR A 290 14.37 6.47 -16.27
CA TYR A 290 13.27 5.69 -15.72
C TYR A 290 13.56 4.17 -15.68
N THR A 291 14.75 3.82 -15.21
CA THR A 291 15.24 2.45 -15.12
C THR A 291 15.47 2.08 -13.64
N SER A 292 14.97 0.90 -13.27
CA SER A 292 15.24 0.29 -11.97
C SER A 292 15.43 -1.23 -12.10
#